data_74cb1a068af9df3bcd522132eadd03bc
#
_entry.id   74cb1a068af9df3bcd522132eadd03bc
#
_cell.length_a   1.000
_cell.length_b   1.000
_cell.length_c   1.000
_cell.angle_alpha   90.00
_cell.angle_beta   90.00
_cell.angle_gamma   90.00
#
_symmetry.space_group_name_H-M   'P 1'
#
loop_
_entity.id
_entity.type
_entity.pdbx_description
1 polymer ?
#
loop_
_entity_poly.entity_id
_entity_poly.type
_entity_poly.pdbx_seq_one_letter_code
_entity_poly.pdbx_strand_id
1 'polypeptide(L)'
;MPDDAAILKAAFNLPPEDAIKYFEQKGYKVSFDWHEMKREAHTRAFTVAGVTGLDVLVDIRKAVEKAQQTGQSLESFKKELQPLLEKKGWWGKKIIDRPDGTQKEVDLSAPWRLRTIYQTNMRTAAMAGQYKGMKDAADVMPYWRYVAVMDGRTRDEHRLLHGKVLPHDDPFWDKYYPPNGWGCRCTVTAMTAGQLKRKGIKISDGDAMKGLISHTVPDGWDYNPGKDAWLP
;
A
#
# COMPACT_ATOMS: atom_id res chain seq x y z
N MET A 1 19.56 -2.47 21.18
CA MET A 1 19.02 -2.79 19.84
C MET A 1 18.17 -1.64 19.41
N PRO A 2 18.29 -1.12 18.19
CA PRO A 2 17.31 -0.12 17.76
C PRO A 2 15.94 -0.79 17.79
N ASP A 3 15.00 -0.10 18.45
CA ASP A 3 13.60 -0.48 18.56
C ASP A 3 13.01 -0.70 17.17
N ASP A 4 12.18 -1.72 16.99
CA ASP A 4 11.48 -1.96 15.72
C ASP A 4 10.68 -0.72 15.27
N ALA A 5 10.26 0.13 16.20
CA ALA A 5 9.68 1.44 15.92
C ALA A 5 10.68 2.44 15.30
N ALA A 6 11.95 2.40 15.69
CA ALA A 6 12.99 3.23 15.09
C ALA A 6 13.36 2.75 13.68
N ILE A 7 13.36 1.44 13.45
CA ILE A 7 13.55 0.85 12.11
C ILE A 7 12.38 1.22 11.18
N LEU A 8 11.15 1.14 11.70
CA LEU A 8 9.96 1.58 10.97
C LEU A 8 10.03 3.08 10.64
N LYS A 9 10.44 3.91 11.59
CA LYS A 9 10.59 5.36 11.39
C LYS A 9 11.65 5.68 10.34
N ALA A 10 12.78 4.96 10.34
CA ALA A 10 13.83 5.11 9.33
C ALA A 10 13.35 4.65 7.93
N ALA A 11 12.54 3.59 7.86
CA ALA A 11 11.97 3.11 6.59
C ALA A 11 10.97 4.09 5.95
N PHE A 12 10.41 5.03 6.72
CA PHE A 12 9.51 6.08 6.21
C PHE A 12 10.22 7.39 5.86
N ASN A 13 11.51 7.52 6.14
CA ASN A 13 12.33 8.69 5.81
C ASN A 13 13.00 8.59 4.43
N LEU A 14 12.48 7.73 3.54
CA LEU A 14 12.93 7.71 2.16
C LEU A 14 12.48 8.97 1.43
N PRO A 15 13.25 9.42 0.41
CA PRO A 15 12.90 10.59 -0.36
C PRO A 15 11.45 10.48 -0.85
N PRO A 16 10.59 11.46 -0.58
CA PRO A 16 9.19 11.41 -1.00
C PRO A 16 9.03 11.45 -2.52
N GLU A 17 10.10 11.80 -3.24
CA GLU A 17 10.08 11.96 -4.70
C GLU A 17 9.70 10.67 -5.43
N ASP A 18 10.25 9.52 -5.04
CA ASP A 18 9.90 8.25 -5.71
C ASP A 18 8.46 7.83 -5.38
N ALA A 19 7.98 8.11 -4.18
CA ALA A 19 6.58 7.88 -3.83
C ALA A 19 5.63 8.80 -4.62
N ILE A 20 6.00 10.06 -4.81
CA ILE A 20 5.26 11.04 -5.59
C ILE A 20 5.21 10.61 -7.06
N LYS A 21 6.37 10.29 -7.67
CA LYS A 21 6.47 9.81 -9.05
C LYS A 21 5.63 8.55 -9.29
N TYR A 22 5.68 7.60 -8.36
CA TYR A 22 4.82 6.41 -8.43
C TYR A 22 3.34 6.76 -8.56
N PHE A 23 2.89 7.72 -7.77
CA PHE A 23 1.48 8.10 -7.75
C PHE A 23 1.10 8.91 -9.00
N GLU A 24 1.96 9.79 -9.47
CA GLU A 24 1.76 10.62 -10.66
C GLU A 24 1.63 9.81 -11.96
N GLN A 25 2.30 8.67 -12.04
CA GLN A 25 2.23 7.76 -13.20
C GLN A 25 0.88 7.04 -13.34
N LYS A 26 0.04 7.03 -12.29
CA LYS A 26 -1.26 6.36 -12.34
C LYS A 26 -2.24 7.09 -13.24
N GLY A 27 -2.84 6.35 -14.18
CA GLY A 27 -4.02 6.80 -14.93
C GLY A 27 -5.26 6.87 -14.05
N TYR A 28 -6.40 7.23 -14.65
CA TYR A 28 -7.70 7.22 -13.98
C TYR A 28 -8.52 6.01 -14.44
N LYS A 29 -9.20 5.35 -13.49
CA LYS A 29 -10.19 4.32 -13.81
C LYS A 29 -11.38 4.45 -12.87
N VAL A 30 -12.55 4.63 -13.44
CA VAL A 30 -13.82 4.59 -12.69
C VAL A 30 -14.15 3.12 -12.37
N SER A 31 -14.49 2.82 -11.12
CA SER A 31 -14.92 1.49 -10.69
C SER A 31 -16.10 1.58 -9.72
N PHE A 32 -16.99 0.59 -9.81
CA PHE A 32 -18.16 0.46 -8.91
C PHE A 32 -17.81 -0.32 -7.66
N ASP A 33 -16.96 -1.33 -7.81
CA ASP A 33 -16.50 -2.17 -6.71
C ASP A 33 -14.98 -2.29 -6.75
N TRP A 34 -14.35 -2.45 -5.56
CA TRP A 34 -12.90 -2.62 -5.46
C TRP A 34 -12.40 -3.94 -6.08
N HIS A 35 -13.26 -4.95 -6.18
CA HIS A 35 -12.96 -6.23 -6.85
C HIS A 35 -12.75 -6.10 -8.37
N GLU A 36 -13.28 -5.03 -9.00
CA GLU A 36 -13.08 -4.77 -10.43
C GLU A 36 -11.64 -4.39 -10.77
N MET A 37 -10.87 -4.01 -9.75
CA MET A 37 -9.48 -3.62 -9.85
C MET A 37 -8.61 -4.64 -9.12
N LYS A 38 -8.14 -5.65 -9.85
CA LYS A 38 -7.26 -6.67 -9.29
C LYS A 38 -5.79 -6.35 -9.59
N ARG A 39 -4.91 -6.61 -8.59
CA ARG A 39 -3.46 -6.67 -8.73
C ARG A 39 -2.84 -5.45 -9.44
N GLU A 40 -2.22 -5.68 -10.57
CA GLU A 40 -1.46 -4.70 -11.37
C GLU A 40 -2.29 -3.47 -11.77
N ALA A 41 -3.62 -3.60 -11.90
CA ALA A 41 -4.47 -2.47 -12.20
C ALA A 41 -4.44 -1.39 -11.10
N HIS A 42 -4.26 -1.78 -9.82
CA HIS A 42 -4.06 -0.82 -8.72
C HIS A 42 -2.73 -0.05 -8.82
N THR A 43 -1.74 -0.63 -9.48
CA THR A 43 -0.45 0.04 -9.70
C THR A 43 -0.55 1.09 -10.80
N ARG A 44 -1.31 0.78 -11.86
CA ARG A 44 -1.38 1.59 -13.09
C ARG A 44 -2.52 2.60 -13.10
N ALA A 45 -3.54 2.43 -12.26
CA ALA A 45 -4.69 3.33 -12.25
C ALA A 45 -5.10 3.74 -10.84
N PHE A 46 -5.46 5.02 -10.70
CA PHE A 46 -6.12 5.53 -9.51
C PHE A 46 -7.63 5.28 -9.63
N THR A 47 -8.18 4.64 -8.61
CA THR A 47 -9.61 4.37 -8.52
C THR A 47 -10.09 4.49 -7.09
N VAL A 48 -11.36 4.79 -6.92
CA VAL A 48 -12.08 4.78 -5.64
C VAL A 48 -13.43 4.11 -5.86
N ALA A 49 -13.68 3.02 -5.18
CA ALA A 49 -14.93 2.27 -5.31
C ALA A 49 -16.17 3.16 -5.03
N GLY A 50 -17.18 3.06 -5.89
CA GLY A 50 -18.40 3.86 -5.82
C GLY A 50 -18.25 5.31 -6.29
N VAL A 51 -17.14 5.67 -6.93
CA VAL A 51 -17.00 6.92 -7.66
C VAL A 51 -17.34 6.68 -9.12
N THR A 52 -18.51 7.18 -9.52
CA THR A 52 -19.02 7.05 -10.90
C THR A 52 -18.70 8.28 -11.76
N GLY A 53 -18.36 9.42 -11.12
CA GLY A 53 -17.98 10.66 -11.80
C GLY A 53 -16.48 10.84 -11.86
N LEU A 54 -15.94 11.06 -13.07
CA LEU A 54 -14.50 11.31 -13.30
C LEU A 54 -14.03 12.57 -12.55
N ASP A 55 -14.86 13.59 -12.46
CA ASP A 55 -14.57 14.85 -11.80
C ASP A 55 -14.38 14.69 -10.28
N VAL A 56 -15.16 13.80 -9.64
CA VAL A 56 -14.99 13.44 -8.23
C VAL A 56 -13.69 12.66 -8.03
N LEU A 57 -13.40 11.71 -8.94
CA LEU A 57 -12.17 10.92 -8.89
C LEU A 57 -10.92 11.80 -9.03
N VAL A 58 -10.98 12.81 -9.90
CA VAL A 58 -9.91 13.82 -10.08
C VAL A 58 -9.68 14.62 -8.81
N ASP A 59 -10.74 15.06 -8.12
CA ASP A 59 -10.58 15.83 -6.87
C ASP A 59 -9.98 14.99 -5.75
N ILE A 60 -10.44 13.75 -5.59
CA ILE A 60 -9.87 12.83 -4.60
C ILE A 60 -8.37 12.57 -4.91
N ARG A 61 -8.02 12.35 -6.17
CA ARG A 61 -6.64 12.15 -6.58
C ARG A 61 -5.77 13.36 -6.25
N LYS A 62 -6.20 14.58 -6.63
CA LYS A 62 -5.47 15.82 -6.32
C LYS A 62 -5.27 16.01 -4.81
N ALA A 63 -6.27 15.66 -4.00
CA ALA A 63 -6.13 15.72 -2.54
C ALA A 63 -5.08 14.73 -2.02
N VAL A 64 -5.01 13.52 -2.57
CA VAL A 64 -3.99 12.51 -2.23
C VAL A 64 -2.60 12.96 -2.70
N GLU A 65 -2.47 13.49 -3.91
CA GLU A 65 -1.21 14.05 -4.44
C GLU A 65 -0.68 15.17 -3.53
N LYS A 66 -1.55 16.12 -3.19
CA LYS A 66 -1.22 17.19 -2.25
C LYS A 66 -0.74 16.64 -0.91
N ALA A 67 -1.45 15.64 -0.37
CA ALA A 67 -1.08 15.03 0.90
C ALA A 67 0.30 14.36 0.85
N GLN A 68 0.65 13.72 -0.26
CA GLN A 68 1.98 13.13 -0.47
C GLN A 68 3.07 14.18 -0.58
N GLN A 69 2.84 15.22 -1.37
CA GLN A 69 3.81 16.31 -1.60
C GLN A 69 4.08 17.15 -0.35
N THR A 70 3.06 17.38 0.47
CA THR A 70 3.14 18.30 1.62
C THR A 70 3.24 17.62 2.98
N GLY A 71 3.12 16.27 3.04
CA GLY A 71 3.02 15.55 4.31
C GLY A 71 1.74 15.84 5.09
N GLN A 72 0.65 16.26 4.40
CA GLN A 72 -0.62 16.62 5.02
C GLN A 72 -1.17 15.48 5.89
N SER A 73 -1.66 15.83 7.09
CA SER A 73 -2.27 14.85 7.99
C SER A 73 -3.63 14.36 7.49
N LEU A 74 -4.06 13.17 7.96
CA LEU A 74 -5.39 12.63 7.65
C LEU A 74 -6.53 13.60 8.01
N GLU A 75 -6.42 14.29 9.14
CA GLU A 75 -7.47 15.21 9.57
C GLU A 75 -7.54 16.46 8.68
N SER A 76 -6.40 17.01 8.28
CA SER A 76 -6.35 18.11 7.31
C SER A 76 -6.87 17.67 5.93
N PHE A 77 -6.47 16.47 5.47
CA PHE A 77 -6.99 15.87 4.24
C PHE A 77 -8.52 15.77 4.23
N LYS A 78 -9.12 15.24 5.30
CA LYS A 78 -10.57 15.13 5.43
C LYS A 78 -11.24 16.51 5.42
N LYS A 79 -10.72 17.45 6.23
CA LYS A 79 -11.28 18.80 6.37
C LYS A 79 -11.34 19.56 5.04
N GLU A 80 -10.34 19.36 4.18
CA GLU A 80 -10.29 20.03 2.88
C GLU A 80 -11.11 19.30 1.81
N LEU A 81 -11.08 17.98 1.79
CA LEU A 81 -11.72 17.19 0.72
C LEU A 81 -13.23 17.05 0.91
N GLN A 82 -13.72 16.86 2.15
CA GLN A 82 -15.12 16.61 2.42
C GLN A 82 -16.06 17.68 1.84
N PRO A 83 -15.84 19.00 2.02
CA PRO A 83 -16.74 20.02 1.47
C PRO A 83 -16.83 20.00 -0.06
N LEU A 84 -15.74 19.60 -0.74
CA LEU A 84 -15.73 19.45 -2.21
C LEU A 84 -16.60 18.27 -2.65
N LEU A 85 -16.53 17.17 -1.93
CA LEU A 85 -17.33 15.97 -2.20
C LEU A 85 -18.81 16.21 -1.92
N GLU A 86 -19.14 16.95 -0.83
CA GLU A 86 -20.51 17.37 -0.51
C GLU A 86 -21.09 18.24 -1.62
N LYS A 87 -20.35 19.25 -2.08
CA LYS A 87 -20.77 20.15 -3.17
C LYS A 87 -21.03 19.39 -4.48
N LYS A 88 -20.29 18.34 -4.76
CA LYS A 88 -20.46 17.47 -5.93
C LYS A 88 -21.51 16.37 -5.71
N GLY A 89 -22.17 16.33 -4.59
CA GLY A 89 -23.18 15.32 -4.28
C GLY A 89 -22.59 13.92 -4.02
N TRP A 90 -21.28 13.78 -3.87
CA TRP A 90 -20.63 12.52 -3.53
C TRP A 90 -20.41 12.42 -2.01
N TRP A 91 -21.51 12.53 -1.24
CA TRP A 91 -21.49 12.45 0.22
C TRP A 91 -22.83 11.94 0.75
N GLY A 92 -22.84 11.32 1.92
CA GLY A 92 -24.05 10.73 2.52
C GLY A 92 -24.44 9.40 1.87
N LYS A 93 -25.65 8.96 2.15
CA LYS A 93 -26.21 7.74 1.59
C LYS A 93 -26.63 7.96 0.15
N LYS A 94 -26.23 7.09 -0.75
CA LYS A 94 -26.54 7.11 -2.19
C LYS A 94 -26.93 5.72 -2.67
N ILE A 95 -27.86 5.68 -3.61
CA ILE A 95 -28.13 4.49 -4.39
C ILE A 95 -27.23 4.53 -5.62
N ILE A 96 -26.43 3.50 -5.82
CA ILE A 96 -25.51 3.36 -6.95
C ILE A 96 -26.00 2.23 -7.83
N ASP A 97 -26.25 2.54 -9.10
CA ASP A 97 -26.54 1.54 -10.12
C ASP A 97 -25.28 0.77 -10.47
N ARG A 98 -25.36 -0.56 -10.47
CA ARG A 98 -24.27 -1.44 -10.83
C ARG A 98 -24.35 -1.83 -12.31
N PRO A 99 -23.24 -2.25 -12.94
CA PRO A 99 -23.22 -2.72 -14.32
C PRO A 99 -24.12 -3.95 -14.58
N ASP A 100 -24.40 -4.74 -13.55
CA ASP A 100 -25.31 -5.89 -13.59
C ASP A 100 -26.80 -5.51 -13.50
N GLY A 101 -27.13 -4.20 -13.48
CA GLY A 101 -28.48 -3.67 -13.36
C GLY A 101 -29.03 -3.65 -11.93
N THR A 102 -28.28 -4.10 -10.94
CA THR A 102 -28.73 -4.05 -9.53
C THR A 102 -28.39 -2.70 -8.91
N GLN A 103 -29.15 -2.32 -7.88
CA GLN A 103 -28.92 -1.12 -7.10
C GLN A 103 -28.32 -1.46 -5.72
N LYS A 104 -27.39 -0.64 -5.25
CA LYS A 104 -26.81 -0.78 -3.92
C LYS A 104 -26.81 0.56 -3.19
N GLU A 105 -27.40 0.58 -1.98
CA GLU A 105 -27.22 1.70 -1.07
C GLU A 105 -25.78 1.68 -0.52
N VAL A 106 -25.09 2.81 -0.63
CA VAL A 106 -23.73 3.00 -0.13
C VAL A 106 -23.69 4.27 0.69
N ASP A 107 -23.13 4.20 1.90
CA ASP A 107 -22.84 5.39 2.69
C ASP A 107 -21.45 5.93 2.32
N LEU A 108 -21.45 6.98 1.51
CA LEU A 108 -20.22 7.66 1.06
C LEU A 108 -19.61 8.54 2.16
N SER A 109 -20.37 8.88 3.20
CA SER A 109 -19.91 9.66 4.35
C SER A 109 -19.34 8.81 5.50
N ALA A 110 -19.33 7.49 5.35
CA ALA A 110 -18.85 6.59 6.40
C ALA A 110 -17.43 7.00 6.86
N PRO A 111 -17.17 7.17 8.18
CA PRO A 111 -15.91 7.75 8.71
C PRO A 111 -14.65 7.00 8.30
N TRP A 112 -14.77 5.71 8.03
CA TRP A 112 -13.65 4.87 7.59
C TRP A 112 -13.24 5.13 6.14
N ARG A 113 -14.11 5.68 5.30
CA ARG A 113 -13.94 5.73 3.85
C ARG A 113 -12.79 6.66 3.43
N LEU A 114 -12.82 7.93 3.82
CA LEU A 114 -11.72 8.86 3.55
C LEU A 114 -10.40 8.42 4.22
N ARG A 115 -10.49 7.81 5.40
CA ARG A 115 -9.33 7.20 6.05
C ARG A 115 -8.73 6.10 5.19
N THR A 116 -9.54 5.20 4.66
CA THR A 116 -9.08 4.10 3.81
C THR A 116 -8.44 4.62 2.52
N ILE A 117 -9.07 5.60 1.85
CA ILE A 117 -8.54 6.24 0.65
C ILE A 117 -7.15 6.83 0.95
N TYR A 118 -7.06 7.66 1.98
CA TYR A 118 -5.81 8.30 2.40
C TYR A 118 -4.72 7.26 2.73
N GLN A 119 -5.00 6.38 3.69
CA GLN A 119 -4.00 5.43 4.21
C GLN A 119 -3.52 4.45 3.14
N THR A 120 -4.42 3.94 2.31
CA THR A 120 -4.06 2.99 1.26
C THR A 120 -3.13 3.63 0.24
N ASN A 121 -3.49 4.81 -0.28
CA ASN A 121 -2.69 5.47 -1.30
C ASN A 121 -1.34 5.96 -0.78
N MET A 122 -1.33 6.59 0.40
CA MET A 122 -0.08 7.03 1.05
C MET A 122 0.85 5.84 1.30
N ARG A 123 0.29 4.73 1.79
CA ARG A 123 1.07 3.53 2.12
C ARG A 123 1.62 2.84 0.88
N THR A 124 0.78 2.61 -0.13
CA THR A 124 1.21 1.95 -1.37
C THR A 124 2.30 2.76 -2.08
N ALA A 125 2.14 4.09 -2.16
CA ALA A 125 3.13 4.96 -2.76
C ALA A 125 4.47 4.94 -1.99
N ALA A 126 4.42 5.05 -0.66
CA ALA A 126 5.62 4.97 0.17
C ALA A 126 6.36 3.63 -0.01
N MET A 127 5.63 2.52 -0.06
CA MET A 127 6.23 1.20 -0.24
C MET A 127 6.80 1.00 -1.64
N ALA A 128 6.17 1.58 -2.68
CA ALA A 128 6.72 1.54 -4.04
C ALA A 128 8.02 2.35 -4.17
N GLY A 129 8.09 3.56 -3.58
CA GLY A 129 9.33 4.33 -3.53
C GLY A 129 10.41 3.62 -2.72
N GLN A 130 10.05 3.02 -1.57
CA GLN A 130 10.99 2.24 -0.77
C GLN A 130 11.56 1.03 -1.54
N TYR A 131 10.71 0.32 -2.29
CA TYR A 131 11.14 -0.79 -3.14
C TYR A 131 12.25 -0.34 -4.10
N LYS A 132 12.04 0.78 -4.79
CA LYS A 132 13.02 1.33 -5.73
C LYS A 132 14.36 1.60 -5.04
N GLY A 133 14.36 2.36 -3.95
CA GLY A 133 15.59 2.67 -3.22
C GLY A 133 16.31 1.42 -2.68
N MET A 134 15.57 0.42 -2.21
CA MET A 134 16.15 -0.86 -1.77
C MET A 134 16.67 -1.69 -2.95
N LYS A 135 16.01 -1.64 -4.10
CA LYS A 135 16.45 -2.32 -5.31
C LYS A 135 17.73 -1.71 -5.86
N ASP A 136 17.82 -0.38 -5.87
CA ASP A 136 19.01 0.35 -6.29
C ASP A 136 20.23 0.07 -5.36
N ALA A 137 19.98 -0.27 -4.09
CA ALA A 137 21.01 -0.62 -3.10
C ALA A 137 21.28 -2.14 -2.99
N ALA A 138 20.71 -2.97 -3.86
CA ALA A 138 20.72 -4.43 -3.72
C ALA A 138 22.13 -5.05 -3.77
N ASP A 139 23.07 -4.45 -4.52
CA ASP A 139 24.46 -4.92 -4.60
C ASP A 139 25.15 -4.86 -3.22
N VAL A 140 24.79 -3.89 -2.38
CA VAL A 140 25.36 -3.70 -1.04
C VAL A 140 24.50 -4.35 0.04
N MET A 141 23.16 -4.32 -0.14
CA MET A 141 22.17 -4.84 0.81
C MET A 141 21.25 -5.87 0.14
N PRO A 142 21.78 -7.06 -0.21
CA PRO A 142 21.06 -8.03 -1.01
C PRO A 142 19.96 -8.80 -0.29
N TYR A 143 19.83 -8.64 1.03
CA TYR A 143 18.85 -9.34 1.82
C TYR A 143 17.78 -8.39 2.31
N TRP A 144 16.51 -8.80 2.18
CA TRP A 144 15.37 -8.04 2.65
C TRP A 144 14.68 -8.76 3.79
N ARG A 145 14.29 -7.98 4.80
CA ARG A 145 13.60 -8.47 6.01
C ARG A 145 12.19 -7.93 6.04
N TYR A 146 11.21 -8.81 6.19
CA TYR A 146 9.82 -8.42 6.43
C TYR A 146 9.65 -7.92 7.87
N VAL A 147 9.02 -6.76 8.05
CA VAL A 147 8.82 -6.14 9.36
C VAL A 147 7.34 -5.82 9.56
N ALA A 148 6.69 -6.54 10.46
CA ALA A 148 5.33 -6.23 10.91
C ALA A 148 5.37 -5.38 12.18
N VAL A 149 4.37 -4.51 12.36
CA VAL A 149 4.14 -3.82 13.64
C VAL A 149 3.54 -4.84 14.60
N MET A 150 4.28 -5.22 15.64
CA MET A 150 3.90 -6.30 16.57
C MET A 150 2.98 -5.77 17.68
N ASP A 151 1.75 -5.36 17.32
CA ASP A 151 0.71 -4.91 18.25
C ASP A 151 -0.61 -5.70 18.11
N GLY A 152 -1.60 -5.43 18.95
CA GLY A 152 -2.90 -6.13 18.95
C GLY A 152 -3.74 -5.95 17.68
N ARG A 153 -3.35 -5.06 16.75
CA ARG A 153 -4.07 -4.81 15.50
C ARG A 153 -3.43 -5.50 14.29
N THR A 154 -2.29 -6.14 14.47
CA THR A 154 -1.60 -6.85 13.38
C THR A 154 -2.18 -8.25 13.24
N ARG A 155 -2.56 -8.61 12.02
CA ARG A 155 -3.09 -9.93 11.68
C ARG A 155 -2.06 -11.00 11.95
N ASP A 156 -2.51 -12.17 12.40
CA ASP A 156 -1.61 -13.28 12.78
C ASP A 156 -0.75 -13.74 11.60
N GLU A 157 -1.30 -13.75 10.39
CA GLU A 157 -0.58 -14.08 9.16
C GLU A 157 0.61 -13.13 8.93
N HIS A 158 0.41 -11.82 9.16
CA HIS A 158 1.49 -10.84 9.04
C HIS A 158 2.54 -10.98 10.16
N ARG A 159 2.12 -11.45 11.36
CA ARG A 159 3.05 -11.78 12.46
C ARG A 159 3.97 -12.93 12.08
N LEU A 160 3.45 -13.95 11.38
CA LEU A 160 4.24 -15.10 10.91
C LEU A 160 5.37 -14.68 9.95
N LEU A 161 5.17 -13.59 9.21
CA LEU A 161 6.17 -13.03 8.30
C LEU A 161 7.22 -12.16 9.01
N HIS A 162 6.91 -11.67 10.22
CA HIS A 162 7.82 -10.77 10.93
C HIS A 162 9.20 -11.40 11.15
N GLY A 163 10.24 -10.65 10.78
CA GLY A 163 11.63 -11.07 10.94
C GLY A 163 12.14 -12.04 9.88
N LYS A 164 11.30 -12.51 8.96
CA LYS A 164 11.73 -13.36 7.85
C LYS A 164 12.66 -12.59 6.92
N VAL A 165 13.76 -13.21 6.53
CA VAL A 165 14.80 -12.60 5.68
C VAL A 165 15.01 -13.46 4.46
N LEU A 166 14.93 -12.85 3.28
CA LEU A 166 15.14 -13.52 1.98
C LEU A 166 16.03 -12.64 1.08
N PRO A 167 16.66 -13.22 0.04
CA PRO A 167 17.29 -12.44 -1.01
C PRO A 167 16.30 -11.44 -1.64
N HIS A 168 16.79 -10.29 -2.10
CA HIS A 168 15.94 -9.23 -2.66
C HIS A 168 15.22 -9.65 -3.96
N ASP A 169 15.73 -10.66 -4.66
CA ASP A 169 15.21 -11.20 -5.91
C ASP A 169 14.37 -12.48 -5.72
N ASP A 170 14.18 -12.93 -4.46
CA ASP A 170 13.34 -14.07 -4.16
C ASP A 170 11.89 -13.82 -4.63
N PRO A 171 11.26 -14.79 -5.35
CA PRO A 171 9.86 -14.68 -5.82
C PRO A 171 8.82 -14.46 -4.71
N PHE A 172 9.18 -14.69 -3.46
CA PHE A 172 8.37 -14.34 -2.31
C PHE A 172 7.94 -12.87 -2.34
N TRP A 173 8.82 -11.96 -2.73
CA TRP A 173 8.55 -10.53 -2.77
C TRP A 173 7.56 -10.10 -3.86
N ASP A 174 7.31 -10.92 -4.85
CA ASP A 174 6.33 -10.64 -5.89
C ASP A 174 4.89 -10.60 -5.33
N LYS A 175 4.63 -11.41 -4.31
CA LYS A 175 3.32 -11.55 -3.70
C LYS A 175 3.21 -10.93 -2.30
N TYR A 176 4.28 -11.01 -1.51
CA TYR A 176 4.25 -10.69 -0.08
C TYR A 176 4.95 -9.36 0.27
N TYR A 177 5.40 -8.60 -0.72
CA TYR A 177 5.90 -7.25 -0.48
C TYR A 177 4.73 -6.34 -0.05
N PRO A 178 4.80 -5.67 1.13
CA PRO A 178 3.67 -4.89 1.64
C PRO A 178 3.28 -3.70 0.73
N PRO A 179 2.00 -3.24 0.83
CA PRO A 179 0.96 -3.63 1.76
C PRO A 179 0.21 -4.90 1.33
N ASN A 180 -0.03 -5.82 2.26
CA ASN A 180 -0.71 -7.09 2.03
C ASN A 180 -2.16 -7.08 2.55
N GLY A 181 -2.90 -6.01 2.31
CA GLY A 181 -4.30 -5.87 2.69
C GLY A 181 -4.63 -4.47 3.21
N TRP A 182 -5.92 -4.20 3.37
CA TRP A 182 -6.43 -2.94 3.90
C TRP A 182 -5.87 -2.65 5.29
N GLY A 183 -5.35 -1.41 5.49
CA GLY A 183 -4.77 -0.99 6.76
C GLY A 183 -3.48 -1.72 7.14
N CYS A 184 -2.82 -2.41 6.21
CA CYS A 184 -1.53 -3.04 6.45
C CYS A 184 -0.47 -2.00 6.83
N ARG A 185 0.27 -2.26 7.93
CA ARG A 185 1.34 -1.38 8.45
C ARG A 185 2.72 -2.03 8.36
N CYS A 186 2.81 -3.17 7.70
CA CYS A 186 4.08 -3.88 7.52
C CYS A 186 4.99 -3.15 6.55
N THR A 187 6.28 -3.34 6.69
CA THR A 187 7.32 -2.79 5.80
C THR A 187 8.40 -3.83 5.53
N VAL A 188 9.38 -3.47 4.73
CA VAL A 188 10.57 -4.28 4.45
C VAL A 188 11.80 -3.44 4.75
N THR A 189 12.87 -4.05 5.22
CA THR A 189 14.16 -3.38 5.43
C THR A 189 15.26 -4.15 4.73
N ALA A 190 16.16 -3.45 4.04
CA ALA A 190 17.32 -4.04 3.42
C ALA A 190 18.44 -4.29 4.44
N MET A 191 19.23 -5.34 4.23
CA MET A 191 20.29 -5.77 5.12
C MET A 191 21.51 -6.26 4.34
N THR A 192 22.73 -5.99 4.87
CA THR A 192 23.97 -6.56 4.35
C THR A 192 24.20 -7.98 4.90
N ALA A 193 24.99 -8.79 4.20
CA ALA A 193 25.45 -10.09 4.69
C ALA A 193 26.18 -9.98 6.05
N GLY A 194 26.97 -8.92 6.23
CA GLY A 194 27.66 -8.66 7.50
C GLY A 194 26.70 -8.39 8.66
N GLN A 195 25.58 -7.71 8.42
CA GLN A 195 24.55 -7.50 9.44
C GLN A 195 23.86 -8.80 9.84
N LEU A 196 23.55 -9.68 8.88
CA LEU A 196 22.98 -11.01 9.17
C LEU A 196 23.92 -11.82 10.04
N LYS A 197 25.20 -11.89 9.67
CA LYS A 197 26.23 -12.61 10.44
C LYS A 197 26.35 -12.09 11.87
N ARG A 198 26.49 -10.78 12.04
CA ARG A 198 26.63 -10.17 13.38
C ARG A 198 25.41 -10.40 14.28
N LYS A 199 24.21 -10.43 13.69
CA LYS A 199 22.94 -10.62 14.44
C LYS A 199 22.52 -12.09 14.56
N GLY A 200 23.25 -13.03 13.97
CA GLY A 200 22.88 -14.46 13.96
C GLY A 200 21.58 -14.75 13.23
N ILE A 201 21.20 -13.89 12.27
CA ILE A 201 19.95 -14.03 11.52
C ILE A 201 20.16 -15.04 10.38
N LYS A 202 19.31 -16.05 10.33
CA LYS A 202 19.30 -17.03 9.23
C LYS A 202 18.43 -16.53 8.08
N ILE A 203 18.86 -16.84 6.86
CA ILE A 203 18.06 -16.63 5.64
C ILE A 203 16.92 -17.65 5.68
N SER A 204 15.71 -17.17 5.40
CA SER A 204 14.51 -18.01 5.35
C SER A 204 14.42 -18.72 4.00
N ASP A 205 13.71 -19.84 3.97
CA ASP A 205 13.38 -20.55 2.75
C ASP A 205 12.01 -20.01 2.21
N GLY A 206 12.05 -19.32 1.07
CA GLY A 206 10.86 -18.72 0.45
C GLY A 206 9.84 -19.77 -0.01
N ASP A 207 10.29 -20.93 -0.48
CA ASP A 207 9.38 -22.00 -0.93
C ASP A 207 8.68 -22.69 0.26
N ALA A 208 9.41 -22.98 1.34
CA ALA A 208 8.83 -23.49 2.58
C ALA A 208 7.80 -22.50 3.16
N MET A 209 8.01 -21.21 3.00
CA MET A 209 7.08 -20.19 3.48
C MET A 209 5.79 -20.12 2.66
N LYS A 210 5.83 -20.38 1.34
CA LYS A 210 4.63 -20.37 0.48
C LYS A 210 3.53 -21.30 1.00
N GLY A 211 3.89 -22.48 1.51
CA GLY A 211 2.95 -23.43 2.11
C GLY A 211 2.30 -22.92 3.40
N LEU A 212 3.04 -22.17 4.22
CA LEU A 212 2.56 -21.63 5.50
C LEU A 212 1.63 -20.43 5.33
N ILE A 213 1.75 -19.69 4.22
CA ILE A 213 1.10 -18.39 4.05
C ILE A 213 0.25 -18.28 2.78
N SER A 214 -0.11 -19.42 2.17
CA SER A 214 -0.87 -19.46 0.92
C SER A 214 -2.22 -18.71 0.98
N HIS A 215 -2.77 -18.51 2.18
CA HIS A 215 -4.05 -17.84 2.44
C HIS A 215 -3.90 -16.46 3.10
N THR A 216 -2.67 -15.95 3.26
CA THR A 216 -2.41 -14.77 4.12
C THR A 216 -2.61 -13.44 3.41
N VAL A 217 -2.67 -13.41 2.09
CA VAL A 217 -2.86 -12.18 1.32
C VAL A 217 -4.24 -12.22 0.66
N PRO A 218 -5.15 -11.30 1.01
CA PRO A 218 -6.46 -11.22 0.38
C PRO A 218 -6.35 -11.00 -1.14
N ASP A 219 -7.32 -11.52 -1.87
CA ASP A 219 -7.43 -11.33 -3.32
C ASP A 219 -7.33 -9.83 -3.68
N GLY A 220 -6.52 -9.51 -4.67
CA GLY A 220 -6.24 -8.13 -5.09
C GLY A 220 -5.09 -7.43 -4.34
N TRP A 221 -4.50 -8.08 -3.32
CA TRP A 221 -3.32 -7.57 -2.59
C TRP A 221 -2.07 -8.43 -2.78
N ASP A 222 -2.17 -9.46 -3.60
CA ASP A 222 -1.14 -10.43 -3.91
C ASP A 222 -0.21 -9.94 -5.06
N TYR A 223 0.26 -8.71 -4.96
CA TYR A 223 1.16 -8.07 -5.91
C TYR A 223 2.20 -7.19 -5.19
N ASN A 224 3.27 -6.85 -5.89
CA ASN A 224 4.31 -5.94 -5.40
C ASN A 224 4.15 -4.56 -6.05
N PRO A 225 3.69 -3.53 -5.30
CA PRO A 225 3.45 -2.21 -5.87
C PRO A 225 4.72 -1.56 -6.43
N GLY A 226 5.89 -1.89 -5.88
CA GLY A 226 7.16 -1.34 -6.36
C GLY A 226 7.65 -2.03 -7.63
N LYS A 227 7.57 -3.35 -7.70
CA LYS A 227 8.01 -4.11 -8.87
C LYS A 227 7.24 -3.71 -10.13
N ASP A 228 5.92 -3.62 -10.01
CA ASP A 228 5.04 -3.31 -11.15
C ASP A 228 5.10 -1.84 -11.58
N ALA A 229 5.50 -0.95 -10.67
CA ALA A 229 5.58 0.49 -10.94
C ALA A 229 6.78 0.90 -11.79
N TRP A 230 7.91 0.19 -11.65
CA TRP A 230 9.19 0.56 -12.23
C TRP A 230 9.66 -0.41 -13.33
N LEU A 231 8.76 -1.26 -13.83
CA LEU A 231 9.00 -2.03 -15.05
C LEU A 231 8.98 -1.10 -16.26
N PRO A 232 9.93 -1.25 -17.20
CA PRO A 232 9.98 -0.45 -18.42
C PRO A 232 8.77 -0.68 -19.32
#